data_e6fa469df4af32bc0f155f444daf986d
#
_entry.id   e6fa469df4af32bc0f155f444daf986d
#
_cell.length_a   1.000
_cell.length_b   1.000
_cell.length_c   1.000
_cell.angle_alpha   90.00
_cell.angle_beta   90.00
_cell.angle_gamma   90.00
#
_symmetry.space_group_name_H-M   'P 1'
#
loop_
_entity.id
_entity.type
_entity.pdbx_description
1 polymer ?
#
loop_
_entity_poly.entity_id
_entity_poly.type
_entity_poly.pdbx_seq_one_letter_code
_entity_poly.pdbx_strand_id
1 'polypeptide(L)'
;MPRKPDPTRKPELLGQILEHLRGRSLATVSFRTLAEALGVSTYVFVYHFGNRAELVAEIVRAVVARNDALLTVAVSELDREAFSKHLAKVWHDVSTERGRDLHRLELEAALLETVAGEADGTARGAVGRWVDHVADWLSANAVPPAEAKVAARVFVDALFGLQYDAIVSGDGRRASAAYKQAVEILVSRVPQR
;
A
#
# COMPACT_ATOMS: atom_id res chain seq x y z
N MET A 1 5.26 -41.03 -8.99
CA MET A 1 4.56 -40.44 -7.84
C MET A 1 4.39 -38.96 -8.08
N PRO A 2 3.18 -38.36 -7.95
CA PRO A 2 3.01 -36.94 -8.05
C PRO A 2 3.81 -36.25 -6.90
N ARG A 3 4.65 -35.30 -7.25
CA ARG A 3 5.43 -34.56 -6.28
C ARG A 3 4.47 -33.76 -5.38
N LYS A 4 4.63 -33.89 -4.06
CA LYS A 4 3.80 -33.18 -3.08
C LYS A 4 3.89 -31.66 -3.39
N PRO A 5 2.78 -30.90 -3.37
CA PRO A 5 2.83 -29.45 -3.61
C PRO A 5 3.78 -28.80 -2.62
N ASP A 6 4.73 -28.02 -3.12
CA ASP A 6 5.63 -27.24 -2.29
C ASP A 6 4.89 -25.96 -1.85
N PRO A 7 4.58 -25.79 -0.55
CA PRO A 7 3.81 -24.65 -0.05
C PRO A 7 4.58 -23.33 -0.17
N THR A 8 5.92 -23.37 -0.32
CA THR A 8 6.75 -22.18 -0.43
C THR A 8 6.77 -21.60 -1.85
N ARG A 9 6.44 -22.43 -2.85
CA ARG A 9 6.59 -22.08 -4.26
C ARG A 9 5.68 -20.95 -4.71
N LYS A 10 4.42 -20.89 -4.25
CA LYS A 10 3.48 -19.83 -4.62
C LYS A 10 3.93 -18.45 -4.07
N PRO A 11 4.30 -18.32 -2.78
CA PRO A 11 4.87 -17.07 -2.24
C PRO A 11 6.15 -16.62 -2.94
N GLU A 12 7.08 -17.54 -3.23
CA GLU A 12 8.31 -17.23 -3.96
C GLU A 12 8.01 -16.68 -5.35
N LEU A 13 7.14 -17.37 -6.09
CA LEU A 13 6.74 -16.94 -7.43
C LEU A 13 6.06 -15.57 -7.41
N LEU A 14 5.21 -15.31 -6.41
CA LEU A 14 4.58 -14.01 -6.22
C LEU A 14 5.60 -12.90 -5.94
N GLY A 15 6.63 -13.19 -5.13
CA GLY A 15 7.75 -12.29 -4.91
C GLY A 15 8.51 -11.95 -6.20
N GLN A 16 8.78 -12.94 -7.04
CA GLN A 16 9.42 -12.76 -8.36
C GLN A 16 8.55 -11.94 -9.32
N ILE A 17 7.23 -12.16 -9.30
CA ILE A 17 6.26 -11.38 -10.08
C ILE A 17 6.28 -9.91 -9.66
N LEU A 18 6.23 -9.62 -8.35
CA LEU A 18 6.28 -8.25 -7.85
C LEU A 18 7.59 -7.54 -8.25
N GLU A 19 8.71 -8.24 -8.20
CA GLU A 19 9.99 -7.69 -8.64
C GLU A 19 10.02 -7.45 -10.16
N HIS A 20 9.44 -8.36 -10.95
CA HIS A 20 9.29 -8.17 -12.40
C HIS A 20 8.39 -6.98 -12.75
N LEU A 21 7.38 -6.68 -11.92
CA LEU A 21 6.44 -5.58 -12.14
C LEU A 21 7.01 -4.20 -11.76
N ARG A 22 8.24 -4.12 -11.26
CA ARG A 22 8.89 -2.83 -11.04
C ARG A 22 8.99 -2.08 -12.37
N GLY A 23 8.46 -0.85 -12.38
CA GLY A 23 8.37 -0.03 -13.58
C GLY A 23 7.42 -0.54 -14.68
N ARG A 24 6.60 -1.59 -14.42
CA ARG A 24 5.64 -2.16 -15.38
C ARG A 24 4.22 -2.08 -14.87
N SER A 25 3.25 -1.90 -15.80
CA SER A 25 1.83 -1.81 -15.47
C SER A 25 1.20 -3.19 -15.23
N LEU A 26 0.26 -3.27 -14.27
CA LEU A 26 -0.61 -4.43 -14.07
C LEU A 26 -1.43 -4.78 -15.33
N ALA A 27 -1.74 -3.83 -16.17
CA ALA A 27 -2.49 -4.06 -17.40
C ALA A 27 -1.75 -5.01 -18.36
N THR A 28 -0.40 -5.04 -18.31
CA THR A 28 0.44 -5.87 -19.18
C THR A 28 0.63 -7.29 -18.66
N VAL A 29 0.14 -7.61 -17.45
CA VAL A 29 0.29 -8.93 -16.83
C VAL A 29 -0.49 -9.99 -17.60
N SER A 30 0.24 -11.02 -18.04
CA SER A 30 -0.33 -12.25 -18.59
C SER A 30 0.55 -13.44 -18.19
N PHE A 31 -0.02 -14.65 -18.20
CA PHE A 31 0.77 -15.85 -17.92
C PHE A 31 1.93 -16.03 -18.90
N ARG A 32 1.74 -15.62 -20.17
CA ARG A 32 2.76 -15.69 -21.19
C ARG A 32 3.93 -14.74 -20.90
N THR A 33 3.63 -13.46 -20.65
CA THR A 33 4.68 -12.45 -20.40
C THR A 33 5.47 -12.77 -19.12
N LEU A 34 4.80 -13.29 -18.09
CA LEU A 34 5.47 -13.70 -16.85
C LEU A 34 6.30 -14.99 -17.05
N ALA A 35 5.80 -15.95 -17.82
CA ALA A 35 6.50 -17.20 -18.11
C ALA A 35 7.82 -16.93 -18.85
N GLU A 36 7.78 -16.07 -19.88
CA GLU A 36 8.93 -15.62 -20.63
C GLU A 36 9.95 -14.90 -19.72
N ALA A 37 9.46 -13.97 -18.86
CA ALA A 37 10.32 -13.19 -18.01
C ALA A 37 11.00 -13.97 -16.87
N LEU A 38 10.29 -14.96 -16.31
CA LEU A 38 10.77 -15.73 -15.15
C LEU A 38 11.39 -17.08 -15.55
N GLY A 39 11.41 -17.40 -16.84
CA GLY A 39 12.02 -18.65 -17.36
C GLY A 39 11.27 -19.90 -16.89
N VAL A 40 9.95 -19.83 -16.71
CA VAL A 40 9.10 -20.94 -16.27
C VAL A 40 7.99 -21.21 -17.27
N SER A 41 7.36 -22.40 -17.17
CA SER A 41 6.22 -22.73 -18.02
C SER A 41 4.97 -21.93 -17.61
N THR A 42 4.12 -21.55 -18.58
CA THR A 42 2.79 -20.95 -18.32
C THR A 42 1.91 -21.87 -17.45
N TYR A 43 2.10 -23.18 -17.51
CA TYR A 43 1.40 -24.15 -16.66
C TYR A 43 1.65 -23.90 -15.16
N VAL A 44 2.83 -23.40 -14.78
CA VAL A 44 3.14 -23.06 -13.39
C VAL A 44 2.18 -21.98 -12.87
N PHE A 45 1.88 -20.99 -13.69
CA PHE A 45 0.93 -19.93 -13.31
C PHE A 45 -0.51 -20.43 -13.25
N VAL A 46 -0.93 -21.25 -14.23
CA VAL A 46 -2.25 -21.89 -14.21
C VAL A 46 -2.42 -22.74 -12.94
N TYR A 47 -1.40 -23.51 -12.58
CA TYR A 47 -1.43 -24.38 -11.40
C TYR A 47 -1.54 -23.58 -10.09
N HIS A 48 -0.77 -22.49 -9.93
CA HIS A 48 -0.71 -21.74 -8.67
C HIS A 48 -1.78 -20.64 -8.55
N PHE A 49 -2.24 -20.08 -9.66
CA PHE A 49 -3.10 -18.89 -9.70
C PHE A 49 -4.40 -19.08 -10.47
N GLY A 50 -4.61 -20.24 -11.12
CA GLY A 50 -5.83 -20.52 -11.86
C GLY A 50 -5.93 -19.73 -13.16
N ASN A 51 -6.36 -18.47 -13.08
CA ASN A 51 -6.55 -17.58 -14.23
C ASN A 51 -5.90 -16.20 -14.00
N ARG A 52 -5.93 -15.33 -15.05
CA ARG A 52 -5.32 -14.00 -14.97
C ARG A 52 -5.96 -13.12 -13.90
N ALA A 53 -7.29 -13.17 -13.74
CA ALA A 53 -7.99 -12.34 -12.76
C ALA A 53 -7.58 -12.73 -11.33
N GLU A 54 -7.53 -14.03 -11.03
CA GLU A 54 -7.03 -14.54 -9.74
C GLU A 54 -5.57 -14.17 -9.48
N LEU A 55 -4.71 -14.25 -10.51
CA LEU A 55 -3.32 -13.80 -10.39
C LEU A 55 -3.25 -12.31 -10.04
N VAL A 56 -4.00 -11.45 -10.74
CA VAL A 56 -4.03 -10.00 -10.44
C VAL A 56 -4.52 -9.77 -9.02
N ALA A 57 -5.57 -10.45 -8.59
CA ALA A 57 -6.07 -10.36 -7.21
C ALA A 57 -5.01 -10.77 -6.16
N GLU A 58 -4.22 -11.82 -6.43
CA GLU A 58 -3.11 -12.21 -5.54
C GLU A 58 -2.00 -11.14 -5.51
N ILE A 59 -1.66 -10.54 -6.64
CA ILE A 59 -0.70 -9.43 -6.72
C ILE A 59 -1.19 -8.26 -5.87
N VAL A 60 -2.45 -7.87 -6.03
CA VAL A 60 -3.08 -6.78 -5.26
C VAL A 60 -3.03 -7.07 -3.77
N ARG A 61 -3.46 -8.29 -3.36
CA ARG A 61 -3.39 -8.70 -1.95
C ARG A 61 -1.97 -8.61 -1.38
N ALA A 62 -0.98 -9.03 -2.14
CA ALA A 62 0.42 -8.99 -1.69
C ALA A 62 0.96 -7.56 -1.55
N VAL A 63 0.60 -6.66 -2.47
CA VAL A 63 0.97 -5.23 -2.39
C VAL A 63 0.32 -4.58 -1.16
N VAL A 64 -0.98 -4.77 -0.99
CA VAL A 64 -1.74 -4.21 0.14
C VAL A 64 -1.25 -4.77 1.48
N ALA A 65 -1.05 -6.08 1.60
CA ALA A 65 -0.53 -6.69 2.83
C ALA A 65 0.84 -6.13 3.24
N ARG A 66 1.67 -5.76 2.27
CA ARG A 66 2.97 -5.15 2.55
C ARG A 66 2.83 -3.73 3.09
N ASN A 67 1.89 -2.95 2.58
CA ASN A 67 1.58 -1.61 3.09
C ASN A 67 0.90 -1.72 4.47
N ASP A 68 0.01 -2.68 4.68
CA ASP A 68 -0.64 -2.93 5.96
C ASP A 68 0.35 -3.34 7.06
N ALA A 69 1.51 -3.90 6.72
CA ALA A 69 2.57 -4.17 7.70
C ALA A 69 3.07 -2.90 8.41
N LEU A 70 2.90 -1.72 7.80
CA LEU A 70 3.20 -0.42 8.43
C LEU A 70 2.15 -0.02 9.48
N LEU A 71 0.94 -0.62 9.43
CA LEU A 71 -0.17 -0.37 10.35
C LEU A 71 -0.14 -1.27 11.61
N THR A 72 0.85 -2.15 11.75
CA THR A 72 0.94 -3.09 12.90
C THR A 72 1.35 -2.44 14.22
N VAL A 73 1.75 -1.17 14.18
CA VAL A 73 2.15 -0.41 15.37
C VAL A 73 0.91 -0.05 16.19
N ALA A 74 0.94 -0.30 17.50
CA ALA A 74 -0.12 0.11 18.43
C ALA A 74 -0.06 1.63 18.66
N VAL A 75 -0.59 2.40 17.72
CA VAL A 75 -0.47 3.87 17.72
C VAL A 75 -1.15 4.56 18.89
N SER A 76 -2.17 3.94 19.47
CA SER A 76 -2.90 4.47 20.65
C SER A 76 -2.01 4.70 21.87
N GLU A 77 -0.86 4.02 21.94
CA GLU A 77 0.11 4.13 23.02
C GLU A 77 1.22 5.16 22.75
N LEU A 78 1.27 5.70 21.54
CA LEU A 78 2.32 6.63 21.12
C LEU A 78 2.01 8.06 21.56
N ASP A 79 2.99 8.71 22.16
CA ASP A 79 2.95 10.17 22.32
C ASP A 79 3.16 10.89 20.97
N ARG A 80 3.08 12.20 21.01
CA ARG A 80 3.20 13.07 19.81
C ARG A 80 4.54 12.87 19.07
N GLU A 81 5.64 12.75 19.80
CA GLU A 81 6.98 12.61 19.22
C GLU A 81 7.14 11.22 18.59
N ALA A 82 6.75 10.18 19.30
CA ALA A 82 6.80 8.80 18.82
C ALA A 82 5.92 8.59 17.59
N PHE A 83 4.72 9.18 17.57
CA PHE A 83 3.83 9.12 16.40
C PHE A 83 4.41 9.88 15.21
N SER A 84 4.99 11.07 15.42
CA SER A 84 5.67 11.81 14.34
C SER A 84 6.84 11.01 13.74
N LYS A 85 7.62 10.31 14.59
CA LYS A 85 8.67 9.41 14.13
C LYS A 85 8.12 8.20 13.35
N HIS A 86 7.00 7.64 13.82
CA HIS A 86 6.31 6.56 13.09
C HIS A 86 5.88 7.03 11.69
N LEU A 87 5.23 8.17 11.58
CA LEU A 87 4.83 8.74 10.30
C LEU A 87 6.03 9.08 9.40
N ALA A 88 7.13 9.58 9.97
CA ALA A 88 8.36 9.83 9.21
C ALA A 88 8.96 8.52 8.64
N LYS A 89 8.90 7.42 9.40
CA LYS A 89 9.31 6.09 8.94
C LYS A 89 8.41 5.61 7.80
N VAL A 90 7.09 5.74 7.95
CA VAL A 90 6.12 5.41 6.89
C VAL A 90 6.47 6.15 5.60
N TRP A 91 6.69 7.47 5.69
CA TRP A 91 7.07 8.27 4.52
C TRP A 91 8.39 7.81 3.90
N HIS A 92 9.38 7.52 4.73
CA HIS A 92 10.65 7.00 4.24
C HIS A 92 10.46 5.71 3.43
N ASP A 93 9.72 4.74 3.99
CA ASP A 93 9.51 3.43 3.37
C ASP A 93 8.76 3.54 2.03
N VAL A 94 7.71 4.38 1.96
CA VAL A 94 6.93 4.57 0.72
C VAL A 94 7.66 5.46 -0.31
N SER A 95 8.61 6.29 0.11
CA SER A 95 9.38 7.19 -0.76
C SER A 95 10.59 6.53 -1.42
N THR A 96 10.96 5.30 -1.01
CA THR A 96 11.98 4.52 -1.72
C THR A 96 11.53 4.21 -3.14
N GLU A 97 12.46 3.91 -4.05
CA GLU A 97 12.12 3.47 -5.40
C GLU A 97 11.13 2.30 -5.38
N ARG A 98 11.41 1.29 -4.56
CA ARG A 98 10.53 0.14 -4.36
C ARG A 98 9.17 0.51 -3.77
N GLY A 99 9.14 1.43 -2.80
CA GLY A 99 7.91 1.93 -2.20
C GLY A 99 7.00 2.62 -3.23
N ARG A 100 7.59 3.48 -4.08
CA ARG A 100 6.87 4.14 -5.16
C ARG A 100 6.32 3.15 -6.19
N ASP A 101 7.10 2.13 -6.57
CA ASP A 101 6.63 1.08 -7.48
C ASP A 101 5.45 0.30 -6.91
N LEU A 102 5.49 -0.05 -5.63
CA LEU A 102 4.39 -0.75 -4.97
C LEU A 102 3.15 0.13 -4.86
N HIS A 103 3.32 1.41 -4.52
CA HIS A 103 2.19 2.34 -4.45
C HIS A 103 1.56 2.58 -5.83
N ARG A 104 2.37 2.66 -6.89
CA ARG A 104 1.87 2.72 -8.26
C ARG A 104 1.01 1.50 -8.60
N LEU A 105 1.47 0.30 -8.24
CA LEU A 105 0.69 -0.93 -8.45
C LEU A 105 -0.62 -0.93 -7.64
N GLU A 106 -0.61 -0.39 -6.42
CA GLU A 106 -1.81 -0.22 -5.58
C GLU A 106 -2.82 0.73 -6.22
N LEU A 107 -2.37 1.87 -6.74
CA LEU A 107 -3.23 2.82 -7.47
C LEU A 107 -3.83 2.19 -8.74
N GLU A 108 -3.02 1.49 -9.54
CA GLU A 108 -3.52 0.77 -10.72
C GLU A 108 -4.57 -0.28 -10.33
N ALA A 109 -4.34 -1.01 -9.24
CA ALA A 109 -5.27 -2.00 -8.73
C ALA A 109 -6.59 -1.38 -8.28
N ALA A 110 -6.54 -0.28 -7.51
CA ALA A 110 -7.75 0.43 -7.05
C ALA A 110 -8.60 0.94 -8.23
N LEU A 111 -7.96 1.42 -9.30
CA LEU A 111 -8.66 1.83 -10.52
C LEU A 111 -9.28 0.64 -11.25
N LEU A 112 -8.58 -0.49 -11.34
CA LEU A 112 -9.12 -1.72 -11.94
C LEU A 112 -10.31 -2.26 -11.16
N GLU A 113 -10.25 -2.31 -9.83
CA GLU A 113 -11.37 -2.69 -8.96
C GLU A 113 -12.58 -1.76 -9.16
N THR A 114 -12.34 -0.45 -9.33
CA THR A 114 -13.40 0.53 -9.60
C THR A 114 -14.08 0.29 -10.95
N VAL A 115 -13.30 0.01 -11.99
CA VAL A 115 -13.82 -0.27 -13.34
C VAL A 115 -14.58 -1.61 -13.37
N ALA A 116 -14.12 -2.60 -12.61
CA ALA A 116 -14.78 -3.89 -12.47
C ALA A 116 -16.08 -3.82 -11.63
N GLY A 117 -16.34 -2.71 -10.95
CA GLY A 117 -17.50 -2.56 -10.07
C GLY A 117 -17.34 -3.26 -8.70
N GLU A 118 -16.13 -3.61 -8.32
CA GLU A 118 -15.81 -4.26 -7.05
C GLU A 118 -15.85 -3.22 -5.92
N ALA A 119 -17.01 -3.03 -5.29
CA ALA A 119 -17.19 -2.02 -4.23
C ALA A 119 -16.30 -2.28 -3.00
N ASP A 120 -16.07 -3.54 -2.66
CA ASP A 120 -15.29 -4.00 -1.51
C ASP A 120 -13.89 -4.50 -1.91
N GLY A 121 -13.31 -3.93 -2.95
CA GLY A 121 -11.99 -4.30 -3.46
C GLY A 121 -10.87 -4.13 -2.42
N THR A 122 -9.89 -5.00 -2.49
CA THR A 122 -8.78 -5.05 -1.52
C THR A 122 -7.96 -3.76 -1.48
N ALA A 123 -7.66 -3.17 -2.64
CA ALA A 123 -6.89 -1.93 -2.74
C ALA A 123 -7.72 -0.73 -2.27
N ARG A 124 -9.02 -0.68 -2.57
CA ARG A 124 -9.92 0.38 -2.09
C ARG A 124 -10.07 0.39 -0.58
N GLY A 125 -10.08 -0.79 0.06
CA GLY A 125 -10.15 -0.92 1.52
C GLY A 125 -8.90 -0.42 2.24
N ALA A 126 -7.75 -0.36 1.58
CA ALA A 126 -6.48 0.05 2.18
C ALA A 126 -6.54 1.48 2.74
N VAL A 127 -7.13 2.42 2.01
CA VAL A 127 -7.29 3.82 2.46
C VAL A 127 -8.07 3.91 3.77
N GLY A 128 -9.16 3.13 3.90
CA GLY A 128 -9.96 3.09 5.14
C GLY A 128 -9.14 2.67 6.35
N ARG A 129 -8.32 1.64 6.22
CA ARG A 129 -7.44 1.15 7.31
C ARG A 129 -6.42 2.20 7.75
N TRP A 130 -5.84 2.96 6.81
CA TRP A 130 -4.96 4.08 7.13
C TRP A 130 -5.69 5.19 7.88
N VAL A 131 -6.94 5.51 7.47
CA VAL A 131 -7.77 6.50 8.18
C VAL A 131 -8.06 6.05 9.61
N ASP A 132 -8.45 4.79 9.79
CA ASP A 132 -8.72 4.24 11.13
C ASP A 132 -7.47 4.28 12.01
N HIS A 133 -6.31 3.87 11.48
CA HIS A 133 -5.03 3.91 12.21
C HIS A 133 -4.66 5.32 12.72
N VAL A 134 -4.81 6.34 11.89
CA VAL A 134 -4.54 7.74 12.29
C VAL A 134 -5.63 8.27 13.25
N ALA A 135 -6.89 7.92 13.02
CA ALA A 135 -8.00 8.33 13.87
C ALA A 135 -7.89 7.71 15.28
N ASP A 136 -7.44 6.47 15.39
CA ASP A 136 -7.20 5.79 16.66
C ASP A 136 -6.15 6.53 17.49
N TRP A 137 -5.04 6.96 16.87
CA TRP A 137 -4.05 7.77 17.56
C TRP A 137 -4.61 9.12 18.05
N LEU A 138 -5.32 9.84 17.19
CA LEU A 138 -5.92 11.13 17.54
C LEU A 138 -6.91 10.99 18.71
N SER A 139 -7.77 9.96 18.65
CA SER A 139 -8.78 9.69 19.68
C SER A 139 -8.15 9.31 21.02
N ALA A 140 -7.10 8.50 21.01
CA ALA A 140 -6.32 8.15 22.21
C ALA A 140 -5.62 9.36 22.83
N ASN A 141 -5.36 10.41 22.04
CA ASN A 141 -4.73 11.65 22.47
C ASN A 141 -5.75 12.81 22.63
N ALA A 142 -6.97 12.50 23.07
CA ALA A 142 -8.01 13.44 23.48
C ALA A 142 -8.63 14.31 22.36
N VAL A 143 -8.48 13.92 21.09
CA VAL A 143 -9.25 14.52 20.00
C VAL A 143 -10.61 13.82 19.91
N PRO A 144 -11.75 14.55 19.88
CA PRO A 144 -13.07 13.94 19.77
C PRO A 144 -13.17 13.00 18.56
N PRO A 145 -13.81 11.80 18.70
CA PRO A 145 -13.78 10.79 17.63
C PRO A 145 -14.28 11.27 16.26
N ALA A 146 -15.29 12.12 16.22
CA ALA A 146 -15.82 12.68 14.98
C ALA A 146 -14.78 13.59 14.28
N GLU A 147 -14.08 14.43 15.05
CA GLU A 147 -13.01 15.30 14.55
C GLU A 147 -11.78 14.48 14.16
N ALA A 148 -11.43 13.48 14.96
CA ALA A 148 -10.33 12.57 14.69
C ALA A 148 -10.49 11.88 13.33
N LYS A 149 -11.69 11.36 13.02
CA LYS A 149 -12.00 10.75 11.72
C LYS A 149 -11.82 11.71 10.55
N VAL A 150 -12.32 12.93 10.67
CA VAL A 150 -12.20 13.95 9.62
C VAL A 150 -10.73 14.36 9.44
N ALA A 151 -10.02 14.62 10.52
CA ALA A 151 -8.60 14.99 10.48
C ALA A 151 -7.73 13.87 9.90
N ALA A 152 -7.97 12.62 10.31
CA ALA A 152 -7.31 11.45 9.76
C ALA A 152 -7.56 11.30 8.26
N ARG A 153 -8.80 11.49 7.81
CA ARG A 153 -9.15 11.42 6.39
C ARG A 153 -8.40 12.47 5.58
N VAL A 154 -8.39 13.73 6.03
CA VAL A 154 -7.67 14.81 5.36
C VAL A 154 -6.18 14.49 5.26
N PHE A 155 -5.58 14.00 6.35
CA PHE A 155 -4.16 13.64 6.35
C PHE A 155 -3.85 12.46 5.41
N VAL A 156 -4.66 11.42 5.45
CA VAL A 156 -4.45 10.22 4.60
C VAL A 156 -4.65 10.57 3.12
N ASP A 157 -5.67 11.35 2.78
CA ASP A 157 -5.87 11.80 1.40
C ASP A 157 -4.70 12.68 0.91
N ALA A 158 -4.14 13.53 1.80
CA ALA A 158 -2.93 14.29 1.49
C ALA A 158 -1.71 13.35 1.30
N LEU A 159 -1.54 12.33 2.15
CA LEU A 159 -0.47 11.34 2.03
C LEU A 159 -0.52 10.64 0.65
N PHE A 160 -1.68 10.12 0.26
CA PHE A 160 -1.85 9.44 -1.03
C PHE A 160 -1.67 10.40 -2.21
N GLY A 161 -2.17 11.64 -2.10
CA GLY A 161 -1.96 12.69 -3.11
C GLY A 161 -0.49 13.06 -3.30
N LEU A 162 0.28 13.17 -2.21
CA LEU A 162 1.72 13.46 -2.25
C LEU A 162 2.54 12.29 -2.80
N GLN A 163 2.13 11.05 -2.51
CA GLN A 163 2.74 9.86 -3.12
C GLN A 163 2.47 9.83 -4.64
N TYR A 164 1.24 10.11 -5.06
CA TYR A 164 0.89 10.25 -6.47
C TYR A 164 1.73 11.35 -7.15
N ASP A 165 1.83 12.54 -6.55
CA ASP A 165 2.65 13.63 -7.08
C ASP A 165 4.12 13.21 -7.22
N ALA A 166 4.69 12.54 -6.22
CA ALA A 166 6.07 12.06 -6.27
C ALA A 166 6.31 11.03 -7.40
N ILE A 167 5.32 10.18 -7.71
CA ILE A 167 5.38 9.21 -8.81
C ILE A 167 5.32 9.93 -10.16
N VAL A 168 4.36 10.83 -10.33
CA VAL A 168 4.06 11.45 -11.63
C VAL A 168 5.08 12.54 -11.99
N SER A 169 5.48 13.37 -11.01
CA SER A 169 6.45 14.46 -11.24
C SER A 169 7.91 14.02 -11.16
N GLY A 170 8.19 12.91 -10.48
CA GLY A 170 9.55 12.50 -10.12
C GLY A 170 10.21 13.38 -9.04
N ASP A 171 9.51 14.40 -8.50
CA ASP A 171 10.03 15.30 -7.47
C ASP A 171 9.68 14.86 -6.04
N GLY A 172 10.39 13.85 -5.56
CA GLY A 172 10.22 13.35 -4.20
C GLY A 172 10.61 14.36 -3.11
N ARG A 173 11.45 15.36 -3.40
CA ARG A 173 11.86 16.37 -2.41
C ARG A 173 10.70 17.33 -2.11
N ARG A 174 10.00 17.79 -3.15
CA ARG A 174 8.82 18.63 -3.01
C ARG A 174 7.73 17.93 -2.21
N ALA A 175 7.42 16.70 -2.57
CA ALA A 175 6.44 15.88 -1.86
C ALA A 175 6.83 15.66 -0.38
N SER A 176 8.11 15.40 -0.08
CA SER A 176 8.60 15.22 1.29
C SER A 176 8.49 16.49 2.14
N ALA A 177 8.72 17.66 1.55
CA ALA A 177 8.56 18.92 2.27
C ALA A 177 7.09 19.17 2.64
N ALA A 178 6.17 18.95 1.69
CA ALA A 178 4.73 19.06 1.93
C ALA A 178 4.22 18.02 2.94
N TYR A 179 4.76 16.77 2.90
CA TYR A 179 4.42 15.75 3.86
C TYR A 179 4.79 16.15 5.31
N LYS A 180 5.98 16.71 5.53
CA LYS A 180 6.38 17.21 6.86
C LYS A 180 5.37 18.22 7.39
N GLN A 181 4.96 19.16 6.55
CA GLN A 181 3.94 20.15 6.91
C GLN A 181 2.59 19.49 7.26
N ALA A 182 2.17 18.49 6.49
CA ALA A 182 0.93 17.74 6.77
C ALA A 182 1.00 17.02 8.13
N VAL A 183 2.14 16.42 8.48
CA VAL A 183 2.36 15.81 9.79
C VAL A 183 2.29 16.85 10.91
N GLU A 184 2.94 18.01 10.76
CA GLU A 184 2.91 19.09 11.76
C GLU A 184 1.47 19.57 12.00
N ILE A 185 0.68 19.77 10.95
CA ILE A 185 -0.74 20.15 11.04
C ILE A 185 -1.54 19.07 11.76
N LEU A 186 -1.32 17.79 11.44
CA LEU A 186 -2.02 16.69 12.10
C LEU A 186 -1.73 16.64 13.60
N VAL A 187 -0.45 16.63 13.98
CA VAL A 187 -0.07 16.48 15.39
C VAL A 187 -0.39 17.71 16.23
N SER A 188 -0.53 18.90 15.62
CA SER A 188 -0.95 20.12 16.32
C SER A 188 -2.40 20.06 16.83
N ARG A 189 -3.23 19.14 16.32
CA ARG A 189 -4.61 18.95 16.78
C ARG A 189 -4.69 18.29 18.17
N VAL A 190 -3.64 17.60 18.58
CA VAL A 190 -3.57 17.01 19.92
C VAL A 190 -3.27 18.11 20.94
N PRO A 191 -4.05 18.23 22.04
CA PRO A 191 -3.79 19.21 23.09
C PRO A 191 -2.36 19.09 23.67
N GLN A 192 -1.74 20.22 23.98
CA GLN A 192 -0.50 20.20 24.74
C GLN A 192 -0.84 19.85 26.19
N ARG A 193 -0.27 18.77 26.71
CA ARG A 193 -0.34 18.43 28.13
C ARG A 193 0.61 19.28 28.94
#